data_f505cbae4ba929b5163b1fb4a6987c6e
#
_entry.id   f505cbae4ba929b5163b1fb4a6987c6e
#
_cell.length_a   1.000
_cell.length_b   1.000
_cell.length_c   1.000
_cell.angle_alpha   90.00
_cell.angle_beta   90.00
_cell.angle_gamma   90.00
#
_symmetry.space_group_name_H-M   'P 1'
#
loop_
_entity.id
_entity.type
_entity.pdbx_description
1 polymer ?
#
loop_
_entity_poly.entity_id
_entity_poly.type
_entity_poly.pdbx_seq_one_letter_code
_entity_poly.pdbx_strand_id
1 'polypeptide(L)'
;MKELRDIRDDQIRIIGEEDKRKSLSRGVWGIIIAILILSTAIIMLVISRYKDGGQEIIGPEPAVFEPVKVPEPTQIGKIGDEVDTLNIGYTEIKDTLINDIPIKIYIPHNAEMSLHIGKINKEDTSIIYTAQAADVRADNGGIVGAFVLKGEPKAWGLSKKGFCASINGQVTIGVTENSPLFEKATEEGGYFFRQYPLVSNGKLIENEPKGKSIRRAICDRQGEIFMVETGTTESFHDFAQALVDLGVDQAIYLVGSSAYGWAIDENGKTHEFGEDNYYTGRRKMPKNTSYTVWKRK
;
A
#
# COMPACT_ATOMS: atom_id res chain seq x y z
N MET A 1 26.61 20.19 -39.62
CA MET A 1 27.83 19.64 -39.00
C MET A 1 28.53 20.78 -38.29
N LYS A 2 28.49 20.84 -36.96
CA LYS A 2 29.31 21.71 -36.12
C LYS A 2 30.05 20.81 -35.18
N GLU A 3 31.40 20.89 -35.32
CA GLU A 3 32.39 20.10 -34.59
C GLU A 3 32.31 20.40 -33.09
N LEU A 4 32.29 19.36 -32.28
CA LEU A 4 32.55 19.41 -30.84
C LEU A 4 34.08 19.62 -30.69
N ARG A 5 34.48 20.79 -30.15
CA ARG A 5 35.88 21.05 -29.78
C ARG A 5 36.18 20.33 -28.48
N ASP A 6 37.22 19.51 -28.53
CA ASP A 6 37.90 18.88 -27.40
C ASP A 6 38.28 19.91 -26.35
N ILE A 7 37.82 19.70 -25.14
CA ILE A 7 38.28 20.41 -23.94
C ILE A 7 39.50 19.65 -23.44
N ARG A 8 40.69 20.26 -23.58
CA ARG A 8 41.96 19.69 -23.09
C ARG A 8 42.01 19.75 -21.57
N ASP A 9 42.47 18.65 -20.96
CA ASP A 9 42.61 18.40 -19.52
C ASP A 9 43.65 19.22 -18.75
N ASP A 10 44.32 20.15 -19.40
CA ASP A 10 45.47 20.91 -18.84
C ASP A 10 45.09 22.27 -18.23
N GLN A 11 43.80 22.55 -17.98
CA GLN A 11 43.37 23.81 -17.34
C GLN A 11 42.86 23.68 -15.90
N ILE A 12 43.04 22.54 -15.24
CA ILE A 12 42.76 22.46 -13.81
C ILE A 12 43.99 22.89 -13.02
N ARG A 13 44.08 24.18 -12.70
CA ARG A 13 45.01 24.68 -11.68
C ARG A 13 44.45 24.34 -10.31
N ILE A 14 45.05 23.35 -9.65
CA ILE A 14 44.89 23.13 -8.22
C ILE A 14 45.62 24.29 -7.53
N ILE A 15 44.84 25.18 -6.93
CA ILE A 15 45.39 26.20 -6.02
C ILE A 15 45.70 25.44 -4.73
N GLY A 16 46.97 25.09 -4.55
CA GLY A 16 47.48 24.55 -3.30
C GLY A 16 47.40 25.65 -2.24
N GLU A 17 46.56 25.52 -1.26
CA GLU A 17 46.58 26.30 -0.04
C GLU A 17 47.83 25.91 0.74
N GLU A 18 48.82 26.83 0.80
CA GLU A 18 49.95 26.72 1.73
C GLU A 18 49.43 26.74 3.17
N ASP A 19 49.42 25.57 3.77
CA ASP A 19 49.11 25.37 5.17
C ASP A 19 50.24 25.95 6.03
N LYS A 20 50.17 27.25 6.34
CA LYS A 20 51.03 27.91 7.36
C LYS A 20 50.62 27.36 8.71
N ARG A 21 51.16 26.22 9.10
CA ARG A 21 51.13 25.72 10.49
C ARG A 21 51.78 26.77 11.39
N LYS A 22 50.97 27.66 11.95
CA LYS A 22 51.41 28.48 13.08
C LYS A 22 51.67 27.56 14.23
N SER A 23 52.94 27.38 14.61
CA SER A 23 53.28 26.67 15.84
C SER A 23 52.65 27.41 17.03
N LEU A 24 51.75 26.73 17.74
CA LEU A 24 51.16 27.28 18.97
C LEU A 24 52.26 27.62 19.95
N SER A 25 52.26 28.83 20.49
CA SER A 25 53.23 29.27 21.48
C SER A 25 53.16 28.36 22.71
N ARG A 26 54.30 28.18 23.38
CA ARG A 26 54.39 27.35 24.63
C ARG A 26 53.36 27.73 25.67
N GLY A 27 52.88 28.99 25.70
CA GLY A 27 51.78 29.43 26.58
C GLY A 27 50.43 28.83 26.26
N VAL A 28 50.10 28.65 24.97
CA VAL A 28 48.83 28.06 24.53
C VAL A 28 48.77 26.56 24.89
N TRP A 29 49.90 25.85 24.79
CA TRP A 29 50.01 24.46 25.24
C TRP A 29 49.74 24.32 26.75
N GLY A 30 50.28 25.26 27.57
CA GLY A 30 50.01 25.29 29.02
C GLY A 30 48.52 25.47 29.36
N ILE A 31 47.81 26.30 28.62
CA ILE A 31 46.36 26.52 28.80
C ILE A 31 45.56 25.25 28.41
N ILE A 32 45.89 24.59 27.31
CA ILE A 32 45.23 23.37 26.87
C ILE A 32 45.40 22.24 27.90
N ILE A 33 46.59 22.08 28.46
CA ILE A 33 46.86 21.09 29.49
C ILE A 33 46.10 21.41 30.81
N ALA A 34 46.04 22.68 31.20
CA ALA A 34 45.27 23.11 32.36
C ALA A 34 43.77 22.84 32.22
N ILE A 35 43.19 23.07 31.03
CA ILE A 35 41.79 22.77 30.74
C ILE A 35 41.50 21.26 30.75
N LEU A 36 42.42 20.43 30.21
CA LEU A 36 42.30 18.97 30.26
C LEU A 36 42.35 18.44 31.72
N ILE A 37 43.23 18.95 32.57
CA ILE A 37 43.32 18.57 33.97
C ILE A 37 42.04 18.99 34.72
N LEU A 38 41.54 20.20 34.48
CA LEU A 38 40.33 20.70 35.10
C LEU A 38 39.10 19.87 34.69
N SER A 39 38.98 19.51 33.40
CA SER A 39 37.89 18.68 32.88
C SER A 39 37.90 17.25 33.50
N THR A 40 39.09 16.64 33.62
CA THR A 40 39.21 15.32 34.27
C THR A 40 38.88 15.36 35.75
N ALA A 41 39.24 16.42 36.46
CA ALA A 41 38.90 16.62 37.86
C ALA A 41 37.38 16.80 38.04
N ILE A 42 36.71 17.55 37.16
CA ILE A 42 35.27 17.71 37.20
C ILE A 42 34.55 16.40 36.92
N ILE A 43 35.00 15.63 35.94
CA ILE A 43 34.44 14.30 35.61
C ILE A 43 34.60 13.34 36.81
N MET A 44 35.76 13.31 37.46
CA MET A 44 35.96 12.49 38.69
C MET A 44 35.05 12.93 39.82
N LEU A 45 34.83 14.23 40.01
CA LEU A 45 33.97 14.78 41.05
C LEU A 45 32.49 14.43 40.80
N VAL A 46 32.06 14.44 39.53
CA VAL A 46 30.72 14.00 39.12
C VAL A 46 30.57 12.49 39.35
N ILE A 47 31.54 11.68 38.96
CA ILE A 47 31.50 10.23 39.18
C ILE A 47 31.50 9.87 40.65
N SER A 48 32.28 10.61 41.50
CA SER A 48 32.31 10.41 42.95
C SER A 48 30.96 10.74 43.59
N ARG A 49 30.29 11.80 43.14
CA ARG A 49 28.94 12.15 43.64
C ARG A 49 27.87 11.15 43.20
N TYR A 50 28.06 10.48 42.07
CA TYR A 50 27.16 9.42 41.64
C TYR A 50 27.36 8.10 42.37
N LYS A 51 28.54 7.87 43.01
CA LYS A 51 28.81 6.66 43.79
C LYS A 51 28.29 6.71 45.24
N ASP A 52 28.06 7.88 45.82
CA ASP A 52 27.60 8.03 47.21
C ASP A 52 26.08 8.25 47.35
N GLY A 53 25.34 8.19 46.28
CA GLY A 53 23.87 8.27 46.24
C GLY A 53 23.23 6.90 46.07
N GLY A 54 23.58 5.92 46.87
CA GLY A 54 22.88 4.65 46.96
C GLY A 54 21.50 4.81 47.62
N GLN A 55 20.59 5.57 47.05
CA GLN A 55 19.17 5.32 47.16
C GLN A 55 18.82 4.20 46.20
N GLU A 56 18.57 2.99 46.72
CA GLU A 56 17.78 2.01 46.00
C GLU A 56 16.50 2.73 45.58
N ILE A 57 16.45 3.17 44.31
CA ILE A 57 15.19 3.47 43.65
C ILE A 57 14.51 2.10 43.56
N ILE A 58 13.62 1.82 44.53
CA ILE A 58 12.61 0.78 44.34
C ILE A 58 11.82 1.25 43.14
N GLY A 59 12.30 0.92 41.94
CA GLY A 59 11.53 1.04 40.72
C GLY A 59 10.24 0.23 40.92
N PRO A 60 9.11 0.65 40.38
CA PRO A 60 7.94 -0.19 40.38
C PRO A 60 8.36 -1.57 39.85
N GLU A 61 7.95 -2.62 40.58
CA GLU A 61 8.20 -4.01 40.16
C GLU A 61 7.93 -4.08 38.65
N PRO A 62 8.84 -4.71 37.86
CA PRO A 62 8.59 -4.86 36.45
C PRO A 62 7.20 -5.48 36.33
N ALA A 63 6.28 -4.75 35.69
CA ALA A 63 4.96 -5.27 35.44
C ALA A 63 5.18 -6.62 34.71
N VAL A 64 4.85 -7.71 35.39
CA VAL A 64 4.82 -9.03 34.80
C VAL A 64 3.66 -8.93 33.82
N PHE A 65 3.96 -8.57 32.57
CA PHE A 65 3.02 -8.76 31.50
C PHE A 65 2.87 -10.27 31.37
N GLU A 66 1.84 -10.82 32.01
CA GLU A 66 1.36 -12.11 31.58
C GLU A 66 1.13 -11.97 30.07
N PRO A 67 1.74 -12.86 29.25
CA PRO A 67 1.47 -12.82 27.84
C PRO A 67 -0.05 -12.90 27.69
N VAL A 68 -0.66 -11.79 27.29
CA VAL A 68 -2.06 -11.79 26.91
C VAL A 68 -2.13 -12.92 25.90
N LYS A 69 -2.85 -14.01 26.23
CA LYS A 69 -3.17 -15.03 25.27
C LYS A 69 -3.88 -14.25 24.16
N VAL A 70 -3.12 -13.96 23.10
CA VAL A 70 -3.71 -13.50 21.85
C VAL A 70 -4.75 -14.55 21.55
N PRO A 71 -6.06 -14.23 21.52
CA PRO A 71 -7.05 -15.21 21.14
C PRO A 71 -6.53 -15.81 19.84
N GLU A 72 -6.37 -17.13 19.77
CA GLU A 72 -6.10 -17.77 18.49
C GLU A 72 -7.10 -17.15 17.53
N PRO A 73 -6.68 -16.65 16.36
CA PRO A 73 -7.62 -16.04 15.42
C PRO A 73 -8.72 -17.07 15.25
N THR A 74 -9.90 -16.73 15.76
CA THR A 74 -11.06 -17.58 15.60
C THR A 74 -11.10 -17.78 14.10
N GLN A 75 -10.95 -19.02 13.62
CA GLN A 75 -11.07 -19.30 12.19
C GLN A 75 -12.48 -18.84 11.85
N ILE A 76 -12.57 -17.58 11.47
CA ILE A 76 -13.82 -17.01 11.01
C ILE A 76 -14.10 -17.85 9.77
N GLY A 77 -15.20 -18.58 9.76
CA GLY A 77 -15.66 -19.33 8.61
C GLY A 77 -15.68 -18.44 7.36
N LYS A 78 -16.26 -18.87 6.27
CA LYS A 78 -16.40 -18.02 5.08
C LYS A 78 -16.85 -16.61 5.48
N ILE A 79 -16.27 -15.59 4.87
CA ILE A 79 -16.67 -14.19 5.08
C ILE A 79 -18.06 -13.97 4.50
N GLY A 80 -18.34 -14.53 3.31
CA GLY A 80 -19.63 -14.47 2.66
C GLY A 80 -20.60 -15.53 3.14
N ASP A 81 -21.88 -15.23 3.04
CA ASP A 81 -22.95 -16.19 3.32
C ASP A 81 -23.09 -17.21 2.19
N GLU A 82 -23.69 -18.37 2.48
CA GLU A 82 -24.05 -19.32 1.43
C GLU A 82 -25.17 -18.73 0.59
N VAL A 83 -24.98 -18.73 -0.74
CA VAL A 83 -25.91 -18.14 -1.70
C VAL A 83 -26.50 -19.21 -2.60
N ASP A 84 -27.83 -19.14 -2.80
CA ASP A 84 -28.50 -19.94 -3.82
C ASP A 84 -27.92 -19.61 -5.20
N THR A 85 -27.42 -20.62 -5.90
CA THR A 85 -26.86 -20.50 -7.24
C THR A 85 -27.86 -20.05 -8.31
N LEU A 86 -29.15 -20.12 -8.00
CA LEU A 86 -30.26 -19.62 -8.87
C LEU A 86 -30.53 -18.13 -8.64
N ASN A 87 -29.89 -17.51 -7.66
CA ASN A 87 -30.15 -16.11 -7.33
C ASN A 87 -29.47 -15.17 -8.34
N ILE A 88 -30.10 -14.02 -8.58
CA ILE A 88 -29.51 -12.96 -9.37
C ILE A 88 -28.25 -12.47 -8.65
N GLY A 89 -27.12 -12.30 -9.37
CA GLY A 89 -25.89 -11.82 -8.77
C GLY A 89 -26.06 -10.47 -8.06
N TYR A 90 -25.43 -10.32 -6.90
CA TYR A 90 -25.43 -9.11 -6.08
C TYR A 90 -24.12 -9.01 -5.29
N THR A 91 -23.90 -7.88 -4.63
CA THR A 91 -22.80 -7.72 -3.68
C THR A 91 -23.33 -7.79 -2.26
N GLU A 92 -22.92 -8.79 -1.49
CA GLU A 92 -23.13 -8.80 -0.05
C GLU A 92 -22.24 -7.76 0.61
N ILE A 93 -22.78 -6.96 1.53
CA ILE A 93 -22.06 -5.89 2.20
C ILE A 93 -22.07 -6.16 3.69
N LYS A 94 -20.86 -6.29 4.27
CA LYS A 94 -20.68 -6.49 5.72
C LYS A 94 -19.84 -5.37 6.30
N ASP A 95 -20.21 -4.92 7.49
CA ASP A 95 -19.41 -3.99 8.29
C ASP A 95 -18.76 -4.76 9.44
N THR A 96 -17.48 -4.49 9.70
CA THR A 96 -16.74 -5.07 10.81
C THR A 96 -15.75 -4.07 11.40
N LEU A 97 -15.18 -4.38 12.55
CA LEU A 97 -14.13 -3.58 13.20
C LEU A 97 -12.91 -4.47 13.41
N ILE A 98 -11.78 -4.09 12.86
CA ILE A 98 -10.51 -4.80 13.01
C ILE A 98 -9.47 -3.79 13.50
N ASN A 99 -8.88 -4.03 14.67
CA ASN A 99 -7.89 -3.13 15.29
C ASN A 99 -8.38 -1.67 15.37
N ASP A 100 -9.63 -1.48 15.79
CA ASP A 100 -10.32 -0.18 15.85
C ASP A 100 -10.51 0.52 14.48
N ILE A 101 -10.19 -0.16 13.36
CA ILE A 101 -10.44 0.34 12.01
C ILE A 101 -11.79 -0.19 11.53
N PRO A 102 -12.77 0.68 11.27
CA PRO A 102 -14.01 0.28 10.62
C PRO A 102 -13.71 -0.23 9.20
N ILE A 103 -14.16 -1.43 8.91
CA ILE A 103 -13.94 -2.12 7.64
C ILE A 103 -15.29 -2.45 7.03
N LYS A 104 -15.47 -2.08 5.78
CA LYS A 104 -16.58 -2.51 4.94
C LYS A 104 -16.09 -3.55 3.94
N ILE A 105 -16.75 -4.70 3.91
CA ILE A 105 -16.42 -5.85 3.06
C ILE A 105 -17.52 -5.98 2.00
N TYR A 106 -17.10 -6.15 0.74
CA TYR A 106 -17.96 -6.30 -0.42
C TYR A 106 -17.69 -7.67 -1.06
N ILE A 107 -18.64 -8.57 -1.01
CA ILE A 107 -18.50 -9.95 -1.48
C ILE A 107 -19.42 -10.14 -2.69
N PRO A 108 -18.86 -10.32 -3.90
CA PRO A 108 -19.66 -10.51 -5.11
C PRO A 108 -20.17 -11.96 -5.17
N HIS A 109 -21.47 -12.13 -5.24
CA HIS A 109 -22.15 -13.41 -5.43
C HIS A 109 -22.65 -13.56 -6.87
N ASN A 110 -22.52 -14.75 -7.45
CA ASN A 110 -22.97 -15.08 -8.81
C ASN A 110 -22.52 -14.06 -9.86
N ALA A 111 -21.25 -13.69 -9.80
CA ALA A 111 -20.67 -12.66 -10.65
C ALA A 111 -19.30 -13.06 -11.19
N GLU A 112 -18.88 -12.39 -12.25
CA GLU A 112 -17.57 -12.51 -12.86
C GLU A 112 -16.83 -11.20 -12.88
N MET A 113 -15.53 -11.25 -12.60
CA MET A 113 -14.64 -10.11 -12.62
C MET A 113 -14.14 -9.83 -14.03
N SER A 114 -14.20 -8.58 -14.43
CA SER A 114 -13.56 -8.03 -15.62
C SER A 114 -12.87 -6.70 -15.32
N LEU A 115 -12.17 -6.13 -16.29
CA LEU A 115 -11.63 -4.78 -16.22
C LEU A 115 -12.33 -3.88 -17.24
N HIS A 116 -12.36 -2.58 -16.94
CA HIS A 116 -12.87 -1.55 -17.83
C HIS A 116 -11.94 -0.33 -17.83
N ILE A 117 -11.80 0.34 -18.96
CA ILE A 117 -11.09 1.62 -19.09
C ILE A 117 -12.07 2.69 -19.52
N GLY A 118 -12.08 3.82 -18.82
CA GLY A 118 -12.95 4.96 -19.09
C GLY A 118 -14.23 4.95 -18.26
N LYS A 119 -15.20 5.75 -18.68
CA LYS A 119 -16.45 5.92 -17.95
C LYS A 119 -17.34 4.68 -18.06
N ILE A 120 -17.75 4.14 -16.93
CA ILE A 120 -18.67 2.99 -16.86
C ILE A 120 -20.13 3.51 -16.99
N ASN A 121 -20.97 2.77 -17.69
CA ASN A 121 -22.40 3.08 -17.70
C ASN A 121 -23.05 2.71 -16.36
N LYS A 122 -23.50 3.69 -15.58
CA LYS A 122 -24.16 3.48 -14.28
C LYS A 122 -25.55 2.80 -14.42
N GLU A 123 -26.14 2.85 -15.61
CA GLU A 123 -27.43 2.20 -15.89
C GLU A 123 -27.29 0.73 -16.31
N ASP A 124 -26.04 0.23 -16.45
CA ASP A 124 -25.79 -1.20 -16.70
C ASP A 124 -26.10 -2.02 -15.46
N THR A 125 -27.32 -2.53 -15.38
CA THR A 125 -27.83 -3.31 -14.25
C THR A 125 -27.11 -4.65 -14.06
N SER A 126 -26.29 -5.08 -15.04
CA SER A 126 -25.45 -6.27 -14.86
C SER A 126 -24.28 -6.04 -13.91
N ILE A 127 -23.88 -4.79 -13.69
CA ILE A 127 -22.74 -4.44 -12.82
C ILE A 127 -23.22 -4.40 -11.38
N ILE A 128 -22.64 -5.26 -10.55
CA ILE A 128 -22.96 -5.33 -9.12
C ILE A 128 -21.88 -4.72 -8.23
N TYR A 129 -20.65 -4.57 -8.73
CA TYR A 129 -19.58 -3.87 -8.03
C TYR A 129 -18.60 -3.26 -9.02
N THR A 130 -18.09 -2.08 -8.69
CA THR A 130 -16.97 -1.48 -9.41
C THR A 130 -16.16 -0.56 -8.50
N ALA A 131 -14.83 -0.61 -8.67
CA ALA A 131 -13.87 0.28 -8.02
C ALA A 131 -12.70 0.55 -8.95
N GLN A 132 -12.04 1.70 -8.79
CA GLN A 132 -10.87 2.03 -9.61
C GLN A 132 -9.72 1.05 -9.32
N ALA A 133 -9.16 0.45 -10.40
CA ALA A 133 -8.18 -0.63 -10.30
C ALA A 133 -6.74 -0.10 -10.21
N ALA A 134 -6.22 0.47 -11.28
CA ALA A 134 -4.84 0.93 -11.39
C ALA A 134 -4.73 2.46 -11.32
N ASP A 135 -3.57 2.93 -10.85
CA ASP A 135 -3.24 4.35 -10.87
C ASP A 135 -2.99 4.83 -12.30
N VAL A 136 -3.25 6.12 -12.52
CA VAL A 136 -2.95 6.81 -13.77
C VAL A 136 -1.84 7.82 -13.52
N ARG A 137 -0.85 7.83 -14.40
CA ARG A 137 0.27 8.78 -14.34
C ARG A 137 -0.22 10.20 -14.59
N ALA A 138 0.25 11.13 -13.75
CA ALA A 138 -0.12 12.54 -13.88
C ALA A 138 0.55 13.23 -15.08
N ASP A 139 1.73 12.73 -15.51
CA ASP A 139 2.53 13.34 -16.58
C ASP A 139 1.98 13.05 -17.98
N ASN A 140 1.51 11.84 -18.24
CA ASN A 140 1.12 11.40 -19.57
C ASN A 140 -0.24 10.66 -19.62
N GLY A 141 -0.90 10.48 -18.48
CA GLY A 141 -2.17 9.76 -18.37
C GLY A 141 -2.08 8.26 -18.64
N GLY A 142 -0.87 7.67 -18.66
CA GLY A 142 -0.68 6.23 -18.85
C GLY A 142 -1.06 5.44 -17.60
N ILE A 143 -1.46 4.18 -17.77
CA ILE A 143 -1.71 3.26 -16.66
C ILE A 143 -0.38 2.92 -15.97
N VAL A 144 -0.37 2.89 -14.64
CA VAL A 144 0.80 2.50 -13.84
C VAL A 144 0.80 1.00 -13.63
N GLY A 145 1.90 0.35 -14.03
CA GLY A 145 2.03 -1.12 -13.97
C GLY A 145 1.50 -1.82 -15.22
N ALA A 146 1.77 -3.12 -15.33
CA ALA A 146 1.26 -3.93 -16.42
C ALA A 146 -0.27 -4.06 -16.36
N PHE A 147 -0.91 -4.04 -17.52
CA PHE A 147 -2.35 -4.07 -17.63
C PHE A 147 -2.80 -4.76 -18.93
N VAL A 148 -3.68 -5.75 -18.82
CA VAL A 148 -4.31 -6.46 -19.95
C VAL A 148 -5.82 -6.29 -19.85
N LEU A 149 -6.43 -5.87 -20.95
CA LEU A 149 -7.87 -5.68 -21.10
C LEU A 149 -8.39 -6.65 -22.16
N LYS A 150 -9.09 -7.68 -21.75
CA LYS A 150 -9.69 -8.67 -22.66
C LYS A 150 -8.68 -9.20 -23.69
N GLY A 151 -7.53 -9.69 -23.20
CA GLY A 151 -6.45 -10.20 -24.04
C GLY A 151 -5.55 -9.15 -24.69
N GLU A 152 -5.90 -7.86 -24.58
CA GLU A 152 -5.12 -6.80 -25.20
C GLU A 152 -4.25 -6.09 -24.16
N PRO A 153 -2.90 -6.16 -24.25
CA PRO A 153 -2.01 -5.42 -23.38
C PRO A 153 -2.14 -3.91 -23.58
N LYS A 154 -2.42 -3.18 -22.52
CA LYS A 154 -2.53 -1.71 -22.51
C LYS A 154 -1.36 -1.02 -21.84
N ALA A 155 -0.62 -1.72 -20.97
CA ALA A 155 0.60 -1.26 -20.31
C ALA A 155 1.48 -2.45 -19.93
N TRP A 156 2.81 -2.22 -19.88
CA TRP A 156 3.84 -3.24 -19.64
C TRP A 156 4.73 -2.92 -18.42
N GLY A 157 4.37 -1.93 -17.63
CA GLY A 157 5.20 -1.48 -16.51
C GLY A 157 5.38 -2.57 -15.44
N LEU A 158 6.61 -2.75 -14.96
CA LEU A 158 6.95 -3.69 -13.90
C LEU A 158 6.84 -3.06 -12.49
N SER A 159 6.49 -1.78 -12.41
CA SER A 159 6.24 -1.12 -11.12
C SER A 159 5.08 -1.80 -10.40
N LYS A 160 5.20 -1.91 -9.07
CA LYS A 160 4.24 -2.58 -8.20
C LYS A 160 4.17 -4.10 -8.43
N LYS A 161 4.58 -4.85 -7.40
CA LYS A 161 4.73 -6.31 -7.47
C LYS A 161 3.43 -7.07 -7.27
N GLY A 162 2.40 -6.43 -6.72
CA GLY A 162 1.07 -7.02 -6.58
C GLY A 162 0.36 -7.10 -7.93
N PHE A 163 -0.37 -8.17 -8.17
CA PHE A 163 -1.17 -8.36 -9.37
C PHE A 163 -2.51 -9.02 -9.06
N CYS A 164 -3.49 -8.75 -9.91
CA CYS A 164 -4.74 -9.50 -10.00
C CYS A 164 -4.98 -9.86 -11.47
N ALA A 165 -5.32 -11.12 -11.71
CA ALA A 165 -5.71 -11.64 -13.01
C ALA A 165 -7.11 -12.25 -12.94
N SER A 166 -7.91 -12.07 -14.00
CA SER A 166 -9.16 -12.81 -14.21
C SER A 166 -9.10 -13.49 -15.57
N ILE A 167 -9.04 -14.81 -15.57
CA ILE A 167 -8.88 -15.64 -16.77
C ILE A 167 -9.89 -16.78 -16.69
N ASN A 168 -10.74 -16.90 -17.71
CA ASN A 168 -11.80 -17.94 -17.77
C ASN A 168 -12.69 -17.95 -16.50
N GLY A 169 -13.00 -16.76 -15.96
CA GLY A 169 -13.83 -16.62 -14.77
C GLY A 169 -13.11 -16.89 -13.45
N GLN A 170 -11.84 -17.32 -13.48
CA GLN A 170 -11.03 -17.52 -12.29
C GLN A 170 -10.23 -16.25 -11.96
N VAL A 171 -10.39 -15.75 -10.73
CA VAL A 171 -9.60 -14.64 -10.21
C VAL A 171 -8.40 -15.17 -9.44
N THR A 172 -7.23 -14.61 -9.70
CA THR A 172 -5.98 -14.93 -9.00
C THR A 172 -5.31 -13.65 -8.54
N ILE A 173 -5.02 -13.55 -7.26
CA ILE A 173 -4.29 -12.44 -6.65
C ILE A 173 -2.93 -12.95 -6.18
N GLY A 174 -1.87 -12.17 -6.40
CA GLY A 174 -0.55 -12.58 -5.95
C GLY A 174 0.48 -11.45 -5.98
N VAL A 175 1.69 -11.79 -5.56
CA VAL A 175 2.81 -10.86 -5.46
C VAL A 175 4.05 -11.48 -6.10
N THR A 176 4.50 -10.88 -7.20
CA THR A 176 5.74 -11.30 -7.88
C THR A 176 6.27 -10.19 -8.79
N GLU A 177 7.55 -10.21 -9.07
CA GLU A 177 8.17 -9.31 -10.06
C GLU A 177 7.69 -9.63 -11.49
N ASN A 178 7.65 -10.92 -11.81
CA ASN A 178 7.18 -11.42 -13.11
C ASN A 178 6.09 -12.47 -12.89
N SER A 179 4.89 -12.19 -13.37
CA SER A 179 3.78 -13.13 -13.31
C SER A 179 3.52 -13.71 -14.71
N PRO A 180 3.53 -15.03 -14.87
CA PRO A 180 3.17 -15.66 -16.15
C PRO A 180 1.70 -15.45 -16.50
N LEU A 181 0.88 -14.94 -15.55
CA LEU A 181 -0.53 -14.65 -15.79
C LEU A 181 -0.74 -13.40 -16.65
N PHE A 182 0.29 -12.55 -16.86
CA PHE A 182 0.21 -11.46 -17.82
C PHE A 182 0.13 -12.00 -19.25
N GLU A 183 1.05 -12.90 -19.61
CA GLU A 183 1.06 -13.57 -20.91
C GLU A 183 -0.19 -14.42 -21.09
N LYS A 184 -0.53 -15.21 -20.08
CA LYS A 184 -1.73 -16.07 -20.12
C LYS A 184 -3.02 -15.26 -20.30
N ALA A 185 -3.18 -14.13 -19.60
CA ALA A 185 -4.33 -13.25 -19.78
C ALA A 185 -4.38 -12.64 -21.19
N THR A 186 -3.21 -12.38 -21.80
CA THR A 186 -3.11 -11.90 -23.18
C THR A 186 -3.54 -12.98 -24.18
N GLU A 187 -3.08 -14.21 -24.00
CA GLU A 187 -3.36 -15.34 -24.92
C GLU A 187 -4.80 -15.85 -24.83
N GLU A 188 -5.35 -15.87 -23.60
CA GLU A 188 -6.69 -16.44 -23.34
C GLU A 188 -7.82 -15.39 -23.29
N GLY A 189 -7.56 -14.15 -23.70
CA GLY A 189 -8.58 -13.10 -23.71
C GLY A 189 -8.99 -12.61 -22.33
N GLY A 190 -8.12 -12.80 -21.33
CA GLY A 190 -8.37 -12.45 -19.93
C GLY A 190 -8.05 -11.00 -19.59
N TYR A 191 -7.97 -10.77 -18.29
CA TYR A 191 -7.72 -9.48 -17.67
C TYR A 191 -6.56 -9.58 -16.69
N PHE A 192 -5.74 -8.53 -16.59
CA PHE A 192 -4.61 -8.46 -15.67
C PHE A 192 -4.33 -7.00 -15.30
N PHE A 193 -4.03 -6.72 -14.03
CA PHE A 193 -3.50 -5.43 -13.63
C PHE A 193 -2.52 -5.56 -12.45
N ARG A 194 -1.64 -4.57 -12.31
CA ARG A 194 -0.70 -4.46 -11.18
C ARG A 194 -1.09 -3.33 -10.24
N GLN A 195 -0.82 -3.56 -8.95
CA GLN A 195 -1.00 -2.56 -7.91
C GLN A 195 -0.06 -2.85 -6.71
N TYR A 196 -0.05 -1.98 -5.70
CA TYR A 196 0.70 -2.20 -4.48
C TYR A 196 0.28 -3.50 -3.80
N PRO A 197 1.23 -4.41 -3.48
CA PRO A 197 0.92 -5.58 -2.67
C PRO A 197 0.65 -5.13 -1.23
N LEU A 198 -0.33 -5.73 -0.58
CA LEU A 198 -0.66 -5.45 0.82
C LEU A 198 -0.40 -6.67 1.71
N VAL A 199 -0.85 -7.84 1.28
CA VAL A 199 -0.67 -9.10 1.97
C VAL A 199 -0.20 -10.17 0.98
N SER A 200 0.75 -11.00 1.39
CA SER A 200 1.17 -12.19 0.65
C SER A 200 1.38 -13.37 1.57
N ASN A 201 0.68 -14.47 1.29
CA ASN A 201 0.69 -15.68 2.11
C ASN A 201 0.40 -15.37 3.61
N GLY A 202 -0.62 -14.55 3.86
CA GLY A 202 -1.03 -14.15 5.19
C GLY A 202 -0.05 -13.22 5.92
N LYS A 203 0.93 -12.64 5.23
CA LYS A 203 1.92 -11.73 5.80
C LYS A 203 1.82 -10.34 5.20
N LEU A 204 1.90 -9.34 6.04
CA LEU A 204 1.94 -7.92 5.66
C LEU A 204 3.14 -7.63 4.76
N ILE A 205 2.92 -6.80 3.75
CA ILE A 205 3.96 -6.24 2.90
C ILE A 205 4.03 -4.74 3.11
N GLU A 206 5.22 -4.26 3.49
CA GLU A 206 5.49 -2.84 3.65
C GLU A 206 5.50 -2.10 2.32
N ASN A 207 4.93 -0.91 2.32
CA ASN A 207 4.90 -0.01 1.18
C ASN A 207 5.51 1.35 1.52
N GLU A 208 6.15 1.98 0.53
CA GLU A 208 6.81 3.28 0.71
C GLU A 208 5.87 4.46 1.00
N PRO A 209 4.68 4.60 0.35
CA PRO A 209 3.81 5.73 0.62
C PRO A 209 3.35 5.79 2.08
N LYS A 210 3.68 6.88 2.79
CA LYS A 210 3.41 7.05 4.23
C LYS A 210 2.11 7.82 4.56
N GLY A 211 1.46 8.40 3.56
CA GLY A 211 0.22 9.17 3.77
C GLY A 211 -0.96 8.30 4.22
N LYS A 212 -1.87 8.89 5.01
CA LYS A 212 -3.15 8.27 5.37
C LYS A 212 -4.26 8.67 4.38
N SER A 213 -5.10 7.72 4.01
CA SER A 213 -6.31 7.96 3.21
C SER A 213 -7.30 6.81 3.39
N ILE A 214 -8.53 6.94 2.90
CA ILE A 214 -9.43 5.80 2.74
C ILE A 214 -8.73 4.78 1.85
N ARG A 215 -8.60 3.55 2.33
CA ARG A 215 -7.91 2.46 1.66
C ARG A 215 -8.90 1.45 1.11
N ARG A 216 -8.57 0.89 -0.05
CA ARG A 216 -9.33 -0.21 -0.66
C ARG A 216 -8.38 -1.31 -1.12
N ALA A 217 -8.89 -2.53 -1.12
CA ALA A 217 -8.16 -3.70 -1.58
C ALA A 217 -9.09 -4.69 -2.28
N ILE A 218 -8.51 -5.52 -3.14
CA ILE A 218 -9.08 -6.80 -3.53
C ILE A 218 -8.28 -7.89 -2.82
N CYS A 219 -9.00 -8.83 -2.22
CA CYS A 219 -8.49 -9.82 -1.30
C CYS A 219 -8.89 -11.22 -1.73
N ASP A 220 -7.99 -12.17 -1.43
CA ASP A 220 -8.25 -13.61 -1.46
C ASP A 220 -8.07 -14.16 -0.04
N ARG A 221 -9.04 -14.90 0.43
CA ARG A 221 -8.99 -15.67 1.67
C ARG A 221 -9.48 -17.07 1.40
N GLN A 222 -8.57 -18.03 1.35
CA GLN A 222 -8.90 -19.44 1.09
C GLN A 222 -9.73 -19.66 -0.19
N GLY A 223 -9.45 -18.86 -1.24
CA GLY A 223 -10.17 -18.88 -2.51
C GLY A 223 -11.45 -18.05 -2.56
N GLU A 224 -11.84 -17.40 -1.47
CA GLU A 224 -12.94 -16.45 -1.44
C GLU A 224 -12.43 -15.05 -1.81
N ILE A 225 -12.93 -14.51 -2.92
CA ILE A 225 -12.54 -13.19 -3.43
C ILE A 225 -13.54 -12.14 -2.99
N PHE A 226 -13.05 -11.08 -2.37
CA PHE A 226 -13.87 -9.97 -1.91
C PHE A 226 -13.09 -8.66 -1.95
N MET A 227 -13.77 -7.54 -1.84
CA MET A 227 -13.16 -6.22 -1.76
C MET A 227 -13.39 -5.63 -0.37
N VAL A 228 -12.46 -4.77 0.03
CA VAL A 228 -12.46 -4.13 1.36
C VAL A 228 -12.25 -2.63 1.21
N GLU A 229 -12.97 -1.85 2.05
CA GLU A 229 -12.77 -0.41 2.21
C GLU A 229 -12.66 -0.05 3.69
N THR A 230 -11.75 0.85 4.05
CA THR A 230 -11.69 1.42 5.41
C THR A 230 -12.70 2.54 5.58
N GLY A 231 -13.35 2.59 6.74
CA GLY A 231 -14.26 3.68 7.10
C GLY A 231 -13.52 4.96 7.55
N THR A 232 -12.24 4.83 7.91
CA THR A 232 -11.34 5.91 8.35
C THR A 232 -10.11 5.98 7.46
N THR A 233 -9.38 7.11 7.54
CA THR A 233 -8.14 7.29 6.78
C THR A 233 -7.00 6.54 7.45
N GLU A 234 -6.39 5.58 6.72
CA GLU A 234 -5.35 4.70 7.26
C GLU A 234 -4.05 4.75 6.46
N SER A 235 -2.93 4.40 7.13
CA SER A 235 -1.68 4.13 6.44
C SER A 235 -1.76 2.83 5.65
N PHE A 236 -0.79 2.58 4.75
CA PHE A 236 -0.69 1.27 4.10
C PHE A 236 -0.40 0.17 5.12
N HIS A 237 0.45 0.46 6.12
CA HIS A 237 0.82 -0.49 7.16
C HIS A 237 -0.39 -0.91 7.99
N ASP A 238 -1.11 0.05 8.60
CA ASP A 238 -2.26 -0.23 9.48
C ASP A 238 -3.35 -0.98 8.71
N PHE A 239 -3.61 -0.58 7.45
CA PHE A 239 -4.57 -1.26 6.60
C PHE A 239 -4.16 -2.69 6.26
N ALA A 240 -2.88 -2.91 5.85
CA ALA A 240 -2.38 -4.24 5.54
C ALA A 240 -2.37 -5.15 6.78
N GLN A 241 -2.06 -4.61 7.96
CA GLN A 241 -2.15 -5.36 9.21
C GLN A 241 -3.59 -5.78 9.51
N ALA A 242 -4.56 -4.87 9.34
CA ALA A 242 -5.97 -5.20 9.52
C ALA A 242 -6.44 -6.32 8.56
N LEU A 243 -5.92 -6.36 7.32
CA LEU A 243 -6.21 -7.45 6.39
C LEU A 243 -5.61 -8.79 6.83
N VAL A 244 -4.38 -8.77 7.37
CA VAL A 244 -3.75 -9.97 7.96
C VAL A 244 -4.59 -10.49 9.13
N ASP A 245 -5.03 -9.60 10.02
CA ASP A 245 -5.84 -9.96 11.19
C ASP A 245 -7.27 -10.41 10.80
N LEU A 246 -7.76 -9.97 9.65
CA LEU A 246 -8.98 -10.51 9.01
C LEU A 246 -8.77 -11.92 8.42
N GLY A 247 -7.52 -12.42 8.38
CA GLY A 247 -7.18 -13.74 7.85
C GLY A 247 -7.02 -13.78 6.33
N VAL A 248 -6.71 -12.66 5.69
CA VAL A 248 -6.48 -12.58 4.24
C VAL A 248 -5.16 -13.22 3.87
N ASP A 249 -5.18 -14.10 2.85
CA ASP A 249 -3.99 -14.77 2.32
C ASP A 249 -3.24 -13.91 1.30
N GLN A 250 -3.97 -13.29 0.38
CA GLN A 250 -3.41 -12.42 -0.66
C GLN A 250 -4.24 -11.14 -0.76
N ALA A 251 -3.59 -9.98 -0.84
CA ALA A 251 -4.28 -8.72 -1.09
C ALA A 251 -3.42 -7.76 -1.88
N ILE A 252 -4.07 -7.05 -2.81
CA ILE A 252 -3.48 -5.90 -3.49
C ILE A 252 -4.39 -4.69 -3.35
N TYR A 253 -3.78 -3.52 -3.43
CA TYR A 253 -4.47 -2.26 -3.33
C TYR A 253 -5.43 -2.03 -4.51
N LEU A 254 -6.56 -1.40 -4.27
CA LEU A 254 -7.40 -0.70 -5.23
C LEU A 254 -7.33 0.80 -4.94
N VAL A 255 -7.49 1.63 -5.95
CA VAL A 255 -7.37 3.08 -5.74
C VAL A 255 -8.43 3.56 -4.75
N GLY A 256 -7.97 4.06 -3.61
CA GLY A 256 -8.78 4.55 -2.51
C GLY A 256 -9.06 6.05 -2.58
N SER A 257 -9.09 6.71 -1.40
CA SER A 257 -9.36 8.14 -1.28
C SER A 257 -10.69 8.52 -1.96
N SER A 258 -10.69 9.55 -2.80
CA SER A 258 -11.86 10.02 -3.51
C SER A 258 -12.22 9.21 -4.77
N ALA A 259 -11.50 8.13 -5.08
CA ALA A 259 -11.83 7.31 -6.24
C ALA A 259 -13.26 6.75 -6.12
N TYR A 260 -14.06 7.02 -7.16
CA TYR A 260 -15.48 6.68 -7.15
C TYR A 260 -15.72 5.23 -7.56
N GLY A 261 -16.70 4.63 -6.92
CA GLY A 261 -17.20 3.30 -7.24
C GLY A 261 -18.56 3.05 -6.59
N TRP A 262 -19.12 1.89 -6.82
CA TRP A 262 -20.40 1.47 -6.22
C TRP A 262 -20.52 -0.04 -6.09
N ALA A 263 -21.43 -0.45 -5.22
CA ALA A 263 -21.89 -1.82 -5.07
C ALA A 263 -23.42 -1.85 -5.14
N ILE A 264 -23.98 -2.95 -5.63
CA ILE A 264 -25.43 -3.20 -5.61
C ILE A 264 -25.71 -4.38 -4.69
N ASP A 265 -26.47 -4.13 -3.64
CA ASP A 265 -26.80 -5.14 -2.63
C ASP A 265 -27.88 -6.12 -3.11
N GLU A 266 -28.22 -7.08 -2.26
CA GLU A 266 -29.23 -8.11 -2.50
C GLU A 266 -30.64 -7.55 -2.78
N ASN A 267 -30.92 -6.35 -2.26
CA ASN A 267 -32.19 -5.65 -2.43
C ASN A 267 -32.20 -4.76 -3.69
N GLY A 268 -31.10 -4.76 -4.48
CA GLY A 268 -30.93 -3.91 -5.64
C GLY A 268 -30.59 -2.45 -5.30
N LYS A 269 -30.27 -2.14 -4.05
CA LYS A 269 -29.88 -0.80 -3.60
C LYS A 269 -28.43 -0.53 -3.96
N THR A 270 -28.19 0.64 -4.52
CA THR A 270 -26.84 1.10 -4.83
C THR A 270 -26.19 1.75 -3.60
N HIS A 271 -24.99 1.30 -3.27
CA HIS A 271 -24.09 1.85 -2.26
C HIS A 271 -22.91 2.48 -2.95
N GLU A 272 -22.89 3.79 -3.04
CA GLU A 272 -21.78 4.56 -3.65
C GLU A 272 -20.71 4.87 -2.63
N PHE A 273 -19.46 4.94 -3.09
CA PHE A 273 -18.31 5.35 -2.30
C PHE A 273 -17.36 6.24 -3.11
N GLY A 274 -16.51 7.02 -2.43
CA GLY A 274 -15.68 8.05 -3.05
C GLY A 274 -16.47 9.27 -3.51
N GLU A 275 -15.94 10.03 -4.47
CA GLU A 275 -16.54 11.27 -4.96
C GLU A 275 -16.95 11.14 -6.43
N ASP A 276 -18.22 11.32 -6.72
CA ASP A 276 -18.78 11.27 -8.08
C ASP A 276 -18.44 12.54 -8.88
N ASN A 277 -17.17 12.87 -9.00
CA ASN A 277 -16.69 14.06 -9.71
C ASN A 277 -16.73 13.91 -11.23
N TYR A 278 -16.56 12.68 -11.73
CA TYR A 278 -16.49 12.40 -13.16
C TYR A 278 -17.87 12.26 -13.80
N TYR A 279 -18.81 11.67 -13.07
CA TYR A 279 -20.18 11.45 -13.57
C TYR A 279 -21.02 12.71 -13.47
N THR A 280 -20.79 13.53 -12.45
CA THR A 280 -21.42 14.85 -12.28
C THR A 280 -20.81 15.95 -13.17
N GLY A 281 -19.73 15.63 -13.90
CA GLY A 281 -19.05 16.61 -14.77
C GLY A 281 -18.20 17.65 -14.04
N ARG A 282 -18.01 17.51 -12.72
CA ARG A 282 -17.16 18.42 -11.94
C ARG A 282 -15.69 18.34 -12.31
N ARG A 283 -15.23 17.18 -12.75
CA ARG A 283 -13.88 16.94 -13.26
C ARG A 283 -13.91 16.11 -14.52
N LYS A 284 -12.95 16.34 -15.42
CA LYS A 284 -12.74 15.50 -16.59
C LYS A 284 -12.04 14.21 -16.16
N MET A 285 -12.61 13.06 -16.50
CA MET A 285 -12.00 11.77 -16.24
C MET A 285 -10.70 11.62 -17.04
N PRO A 286 -9.57 11.22 -16.40
CA PRO A 286 -8.37 10.84 -17.14
C PRO A 286 -8.66 9.70 -18.12
N LYS A 287 -8.06 9.76 -19.32
CA LYS A 287 -8.36 8.85 -20.45
C LYS A 287 -8.23 7.36 -20.07
N ASN A 288 -7.26 7.03 -19.24
CA ASN A 288 -6.95 5.63 -18.91
C ASN A 288 -7.35 5.27 -17.46
N THR A 289 -8.32 5.98 -16.87
CA THR A 289 -8.90 5.55 -15.59
C THR A 289 -9.47 4.15 -15.78
N SER A 290 -9.02 3.21 -14.98
CA SER A 290 -9.38 1.79 -15.08
C SER A 290 -10.15 1.33 -13.85
N TYR A 291 -11.03 0.36 -14.03
CA TYR A 291 -11.89 -0.16 -12.98
C TYR A 291 -11.87 -1.69 -12.97
N THR A 292 -11.95 -2.29 -11.79
CA THR A 292 -12.47 -3.64 -11.62
C THR A 292 -13.98 -3.57 -11.73
N VAL A 293 -14.58 -4.49 -12.47
CA VAL A 293 -16.03 -4.56 -12.70
C VAL A 293 -16.49 -5.98 -12.47
N TRP A 294 -17.43 -6.15 -11.55
CA TRP A 294 -18.07 -7.43 -11.32
C TRP A 294 -19.46 -7.41 -11.91
N LYS A 295 -19.72 -8.34 -12.83
CA LYS A 295 -21.00 -8.48 -13.52
C LYS A 295 -21.68 -9.79 -13.16
N ARG A 296 -23.00 -9.72 -13.07
CA ARG A 296 -23.85 -10.92 -12.95
C ARG A 296 -23.51 -11.93 -14.05
N LYS A 297 -23.50 -13.21 -13.66
CA LYS A 297 -23.35 -14.33 -14.63
C LYS A 297 -24.59 -14.50 -15.49
#